data_b85f2ca3888432c9cacaac3f30fd6524
#
_entry.id   b85f2ca3888432c9cacaac3f30fd6524
#
_cell.length_a   1.000
_cell.length_b   1.000
_cell.length_c   1.000
_cell.angle_alpha   90.00
_cell.angle_beta   90.00
_cell.angle_gamma   90.00
#
_symmetry.space_group_name_H-M   'P 1'
#
loop_
_entity.id
_entity.type
_entity.pdbx_description
1 polymer ?
#
loop_
_entity_poly.entity_id
_entity_poly.type
_entity_poly.pdbx_seq_one_letter_code
_entity_poly.pdbx_strand_id
1 'polypeptide(L)'
;MKAKTIVSLLLALLVLGACQKDIYVENTGLVGGDLPVNPDHPMADSLKVIVQKHLDRGVPGVQVIVKNSDGWYVVNGGYAKIEDETPIQDNMTAWLYSISKVYTAALCMKMKERGLLNLDAAITDYLPADISRRLSRSQDISVRMLLNHSSGLPNFTITNGYFLTQLNAPFAQPDPLAQLAYIYDKPLLFDPGTDFFYSNTNYMLLQLILEKVSGRSWNTLVHEEIIEPLGLTHTYYPVSDEQLVSLGFPNYYFERFNNGQLENCTRWHNRLAQSLVGYGGLAANGADVILFYQALLDGLLVTPESLDEMRAWIQGKTSTEPDYGLGLEYYEYLKGTPTYGHEGDCIGGTTQILYVPSRQTYLFITINAGRQLYGQYLFRTSDLKIDLCRYVSRP
;
A
#
# COMPACT_ATOMS: atom_id res chain seq x y z
N MET A 1 -12.09 53.39 -32.26
CA MET A 1 -12.65 52.15 -31.69
C MET A 1 -11.70 50.93 -31.69
N LYS A 2 -10.65 50.86 -32.51
CA LYS A 2 -9.78 49.65 -32.61
C LYS A 2 -8.70 49.49 -31.53
N ALA A 3 -8.25 50.56 -30.89
CA ALA A 3 -7.20 50.49 -29.86
C ALA A 3 -7.69 50.03 -28.48
N LYS A 4 -8.92 50.38 -28.07
CA LYS A 4 -9.48 49.95 -26.78
C LYS A 4 -9.83 48.46 -26.72
N THR A 5 -10.18 47.85 -27.85
CA THR A 5 -10.50 46.43 -27.95
C THR A 5 -9.25 45.53 -27.87
N ILE A 6 -8.11 46.00 -28.42
CA ILE A 6 -6.83 45.29 -28.37
C ILE A 6 -6.22 45.30 -26.97
N VAL A 7 -6.33 46.41 -26.23
CA VAL A 7 -5.87 46.51 -24.85
C VAL A 7 -6.70 45.62 -23.91
N SER A 8 -8.01 45.52 -24.13
CA SER A 8 -8.89 44.62 -23.34
C SER A 8 -8.61 43.13 -23.62
N LEU A 9 -8.26 42.77 -24.87
CA LEU A 9 -7.86 41.38 -25.21
C LEU A 9 -6.49 41.01 -24.63
N LEU A 10 -5.54 41.96 -24.63
CA LEU A 10 -4.22 41.73 -24.01
C LEU A 10 -4.29 41.64 -22.47
N LEU A 11 -5.16 42.43 -21.84
CA LEU A 11 -5.41 42.28 -20.38
C LEU A 11 -6.13 40.97 -20.06
N ALA A 12 -7.07 40.50 -20.90
CA ALA A 12 -7.73 39.20 -20.70
C ALA A 12 -6.74 38.01 -20.86
N LEU A 13 -5.78 38.12 -21.81
CA LEU A 13 -4.72 37.10 -21.95
C LEU A 13 -3.69 37.10 -20.82
N LEU A 14 -3.44 38.29 -20.20
CA LEU A 14 -2.56 38.36 -19.02
C LEU A 14 -3.24 37.84 -17.74
N VAL A 15 -4.56 37.92 -17.63
CA VAL A 15 -5.30 37.37 -16.50
C VAL A 15 -5.48 35.84 -16.59
N LEU A 16 -5.48 35.29 -17.80
CA LEU A 16 -5.51 33.81 -17.98
C LEU A 16 -4.16 33.14 -17.68
N GLY A 17 -3.05 33.89 -17.67
CA GLY A 17 -1.73 33.38 -17.27
C GLY A 17 -1.45 33.44 -15.75
N ALA A 18 -2.30 34.08 -14.95
CA ALA A 18 -2.04 34.38 -13.54
C ALA A 18 -2.66 33.39 -12.55
N CYS A 19 -3.27 32.29 -13.03
CA CYS A 19 -3.77 31.20 -12.19
C CYS A 19 -2.97 29.91 -12.39
N GLN A 20 -1.66 29.98 -12.58
CA GLN A 20 -0.82 28.86 -12.22
C GLN A 20 -0.72 28.89 -10.69
N LYS A 21 -1.51 28.04 -10.03
CA LYS A 21 -1.27 27.71 -8.62
C LYS A 21 0.20 27.31 -8.52
N ASP A 22 0.94 27.90 -7.59
CA ASP A 22 2.25 27.43 -7.23
C ASP A 22 2.13 25.96 -6.83
N ILE A 23 2.61 25.05 -7.69
CA ILE A 23 2.63 23.64 -7.41
C ILE A 23 3.68 23.44 -6.29
N TYR A 24 3.22 22.91 -5.16
CA TYR A 24 4.12 22.60 -4.06
C TYR A 24 5.00 21.43 -4.45
N VAL A 25 6.30 21.67 -4.59
CA VAL A 25 7.30 20.64 -4.90
C VAL A 25 8.07 20.27 -3.64
N GLU A 26 7.96 19.01 -3.21
CA GLU A 26 8.88 18.49 -2.21
C GLU A 26 10.22 18.10 -2.85
N ASN A 27 11.30 18.52 -2.21
CA ASN A 27 12.63 18.18 -2.69
C ASN A 27 13.01 16.79 -2.17
N THR A 28 12.66 15.76 -2.92
CA THR A 28 13.07 14.39 -2.62
C THR A 28 14.41 14.10 -3.30
N GLY A 29 15.44 13.74 -2.54
CA GLY A 29 16.66 13.18 -3.11
C GLY A 29 16.35 11.81 -3.71
N LEU A 30 16.70 11.58 -4.98
CA LEU A 30 16.61 10.24 -5.56
C LEU A 30 17.90 9.47 -5.29
N VAL A 31 17.76 8.22 -4.89
CA VAL A 31 18.89 7.32 -4.63
C VAL A 31 19.05 6.41 -5.84
N GLY A 32 20.22 6.45 -6.45
CA GLY A 32 20.60 5.51 -7.52
C GLY A 32 20.58 4.07 -7.00
N GLY A 33 20.35 3.10 -7.87
CA GLY A 33 20.18 1.72 -7.46
C GLY A 33 21.32 0.81 -7.86
N ASP A 34 21.59 -0.18 -7.01
CA ASP A 34 22.52 -1.28 -7.23
C ASP A 34 21.79 -2.62 -7.42
N LEU A 35 20.55 -2.60 -7.95
CA LEU A 35 19.85 -3.85 -8.23
C LEU A 35 20.59 -4.65 -9.27
N PRO A 36 20.79 -5.96 -9.07
CA PRO A 36 21.50 -6.83 -10.03
C PRO A 36 20.63 -7.11 -11.26
N VAL A 37 20.42 -6.10 -12.08
CA VAL A 37 19.51 -6.14 -13.23
C VAL A 37 20.12 -6.98 -14.35
N ASN A 38 19.30 -7.88 -14.91
CA ASN A 38 19.61 -8.58 -16.17
C ASN A 38 19.10 -7.73 -17.35
N PRO A 39 19.98 -7.07 -18.12
CA PRO A 39 19.55 -6.22 -19.24
C PRO A 39 18.89 -7.00 -20.39
N ASP A 40 19.20 -8.30 -20.49
CA ASP A 40 18.68 -9.21 -21.53
C ASP A 40 17.50 -10.04 -21.02
N HIS A 41 16.79 -9.58 -19.97
CA HIS A 41 15.67 -10.29 -19.38
C HIS A 41 14.55 -10.53 -20.42
N PRO A 42 14.03 -11.76 -20.57
CA PRO A 42 13.06 -12.10 -21.64
C PRO A 42 11.78 -11.27 -21.62
N MET A 43 11.40 -10.73 -20.46
CA MET A 43 10.20 -9.88 -20.31
C MET A 43 10.45 -8.41 -20.62
N ALA A 44 11.70 -7.98 -20.85
CA ALA A 44 12.11 -6.57 -20.91
C ALA A 44 11.27 -5.74 -21.89
N ASP A 45 11.23 -6.15 -23.16
CA ASP A 45 10.56 -5.37 -24.21
C ASP A 45 9.04 -5.28 -23.97
N SER A 46 8.42 -6.39 -23.57
CA SER A 46 6.98 -6.40 -23.30
C SER A 46 6.60 -5.53 -22.11
N LEU A 47 7.38 -5.55 -21.04
CA LEU A 47 7.15 -4.69 -19.88
C LEU A 47 7.29 -3.21 -20.24
N LYS A 48 8.31 -2.84 -21.02
CA LYS A 48 8.48 -1.47 -21.54
C LYS A 48 7.28 -1.03 -22.37
N VAL A 49 6.80 -1.87 -23.29
CA VAL A 49 5.63 -1.57 -24.13
C VAL A 49 4.37 -1.35 -23.29
N ILE A 50 4.14 -2.21 -22.27
CA ILE A 50 3.00 -2.04 -21.37
C ILE A 50 3.11 -0.74 -20.59
N VAL A 51 4.28 -0.46 -19.99
CA VAL A 51 4.49 0.77 -19.22
C VAL A 51 4.28 1.99 -20.13
N GLN A 52 4.93 2.05 -21.31
CA GLN A 52 4.81 3.18 -22.23
C GLN A 52 3.36 3.45 -22.64
N LYS A 53 2.58 2.41 -22.98
CA LYS A 53 1.14 2.52 -23.27
C LYS A 53 0.37 3.29 -22.20
N HIS A 54 0.71 3.11 -20.93
CA HIS A 54 0.01 3.75 -19.82
C HIS A 54 0.57 5.13 -19.47
N LEU A 55 1.86 5.37 -19.71
CA LEU A 55 2.44 6.72 -19.68
C LEU A 55 1.76 7.63 -20.72
N ASP A 56 1.57 7.14 -21.94
CA ASP A 56 0.86 7.86 -23.02
C ASP A 56 -0.60 8.17 -22.65
N ARG A 57 -1.18 7.42 -21.71
CA ARG A 57 -2.52 7.67 -21.15
C ARG A 57 -2.49 8.58 -19.94
N GLY A 58 -1.32 9.07 -19.53
CA GLY A 58 -1.14 10.07 -18.48
C GLY A 58 -0.82 9.52 -17.09
N VAL A 59 -0.40 8.26 -16.93
CA VAL A 59 0.21 7.79 -15.67
C VAL A 59 1.49 8.59 -15.44
N PRO A 60 1.66 9.27 -14.29
CA PRO A 60 2.76 10.22 -14.14
C PRO A 60 4.12 9.54 -13.97
N GLY A 61 4.21 8.52 -13.15
CA GLY A 61 5.43 7.78 -12.89
C GLY A 61 5.14 6.38 -12.36
N VAL A 62 5.94 5.41 -12.79
CA VAL A 62 5.81 4.01 -12.38
C VAL A 62 7.16 3.33 -12.31
N GLN A 63 7.36 2.51 -11.29
CA GLN A 63 8.43 1.52 -11.25
C GLN A 63 7.83 0.13 -11.24
N VAL A 64 8.38 -0.75 -12.05
CA VAL A 64 8.05 -2.18 -12.13
C VAL A 64 9.31 -2.98 -11.90
N ILE A 65 9.30 -3.89 -10.94
CA ILE A 65 10.41 -4.80 -10.68
C ILE A 65 9.91 -6.23 -10.83
N VAL A 66 10.61 -7.02 -11.62
CA VAL A 66 10.38 -8.46 -11.79
C VAL A 66 11.60 -9.22 -11.28
N LYS A 67 11.35 -10.35 -10.60
CA LYS A 67 12.37 -11.34 -10.22
C LYS A 67 11.86 -12.73 -10.55
N ASN A 68 12.63 -13.50 -11.29
CA ASN A 68 12.39 -14.93 -11.58
C ASN A 68 13.71 -15.67 -11.79
N SER A 69 13.69 -16.85 -12.44
CA SER A 69 14.89 -17.63 -12.79
C SER A 69 15.83 -16.89 -13.76
N ASP A 70 15.32 -15.97 -14.57
CA ASP A 70 16.13 -15.16 -15.52
C ASP A 70 16.83 -13.99 -14.82
N GLY A 71 16.57 -13.77 -13.53
CA GLY A 71 17.15 -12.72 -12.71
C GLY A 71 16.19 -11.58 -12.40
N TRP A 72 16.78 -10.43 -12.07
CA TRP A 72 16.06 -9.20 -11.77
C TRP A 72 15.93 -8.34 -13.02
N TYR A 73 14.78 -7.70 -13.18
CA TYR A 73 14.58 -6.69 -14.19
C TYR A 73 13.76 -5.51 -13.65
N VAL A 74 14.17 -4.30 -14.01
CA VAL A 74 13.52 -3.06 -13.58
C VAL A 74 13.07 -2.26 -14.82
N VAL A 75 11.82 -1.80 -14.79
CA VAL A 75 11.31 -0.82 -15.75
C VAL A 75 10.86 0.41 -14.97
N ASN A 76 11.51 1.52 -15.25
CA ASN A 76 11.10 2.84 -14.77
C ASN A 76 10.46 3.61 -15.92
N GLY A 77 9.32 4.24 -15.64
CA GLY A 77 8.62 5.05 -16.63
C GLY A 77 8.06 6.33 -16.04
N GLY A 78 8.11 7.41 -16.80
CA GLY A 78 7.60 8.71 -16.38
C GLY A 78 8.48 9.40 -15.32
N TYR A 79 7.83 10.25 -14.52
CA TYR A 79 8.51 11.19 -13.65
C TYR A 79 8.26 10.91 -12.17
N ALA A 80 9.32 10.94 -11.37
CA ALA A 80 9.24 11.03 -9.92
C ALA A 80 8.71 12.42 -9.50
N LYS A 81 9.07 13.46 -10.27
CA LYS A 81 8.55 14.83 -10.15
C LYS A 81 8.14 15.33 -11.52
N ILE A 82 6.85 15.62 -11.69
CA ILE A 82 6.32 16.16 -12.95
C ILE A 82 6.83 17.58 -13.17
N GLU A 83 7.01 18.36 -12.10
CA GLU A 83 7.29 19.78 -12.12
C GLU A 83 8.64 20.13 -12.78
N ASP A 84 9.62 19.29 -12.63
CA ASP A 84 10.98 19.47 -13.16
C ASP A 84 11.43 18.28 -14.04
N GLU A 85 10.50 17.38 -14.38
CA GLU A 85 10.74 16.20 -15.21
C GLU A 85 11.80 15.24 -14.63
N THR A 86 11.98 15.23 -13.28
CA THR A 86 12.89 14.28 -12.63
C THR A 86 12.37 12.84 -12.85
N PRO A 87 13.15 11.95 -13.48
CA PRO A 87 12.68 10.61 -13.80
C PRO A 87 12.58 9.69 -12.58
N ILE A 88 11.75 8.65 -12.69
CA ILE A 88 11.76 7.51 -11.76
C ILE A 88 13.12 6.80 -11.84
N GLN A 89 13.64 6.31 -10.71
CA GLN A 89 14.95 5.67 -10.57
C GLN A 89 14.84 4.25 -10.01
N ASP A 90 15.85 3.40 -10.27
CA ASP A 90 15.83 1.96 -9.97
C ASP A 90 15.62 1.63 -8.49
N ASN A 91 16.23 2.36 -7.59
CA ASN A 91 16.20 2.07 -6.15
C ASN A 91 15.35 3.08 -5.37
N MET A 92 14.27 3.56 -5.96
CA MET A 92 13.38 4.52 -5.34
C MET A 92 12.61 3.89 -4.18
N THR A 93 12.51 4.62 -3.07
CA THR A 93 11.69 4.22 -1.94
C THR A 93 10.20 4.50 -2.21
N ALA A 94 9.35 3.55 -1.87
CA ALA A 94 7.90 3.69 -1.95
C ALA A 94 7.24 3.40 -0.61
N TRP A 95 6.12 4.05 -0.31
CA TRP A 95 5.25 3.64 0.76
C TRP A 95 4.54 2.34 0.40
N LEU A 96 4.52 1.39 1.33
CA LEU A 96 3.93 0.06 1.08
C LEU A 96 2.43 0.01 1.34
N TYR A 97 1.91 0.98 2.07
CA TYR A 97 0.48 1.03 2.44
C TYR A 97 0.01 -0.34 2.98
N SER A 98 -1.06 -0.89 2.44
CA SER A 98 -1.64 -2.15 2.92
C SER A 98 -0.75 -3.38 2.72
N ILE A 99 0.30 -3.34 1.92
CA ILE A 99 1.32 -4.41 1.90
C ILE A 99 1.93 -4.61 3.30
N SER A 100 1.97 -3.55 4.14
CA SER A 100 2.40 -3.64 5.55
C SER A 100 1.60 -4.65 6.38
N LYS A 101 0.36 -4.98 5.97
CA LYS A 101 -0.45 -6.00 6.64
C LYS A 101 0.17 -7.39 6.57
N VAL A 102 0.89 -7.70 5.49
CA VAL A 102 1.57 -8.99 5.36
C VAL A 102 2.67 -9.12 6.41
N TYR A 103 3.40 -8.04 6.70
CA TYR A 103 4.40 -8.01 7.78
C TYR A 103 3.73 -8.22 9.15
N THR A 104 2.61 -7.53 9.41
CA THR A 104 1.84 -7.70 10.65
C THR A 104 1.31 -9.14 10.78
N ALA A 105 0.81 -9.73 9.71
CA ALA A 105 0.33 -11.12 9.70
C ALA A 105 1.48 -12.11 9.95
N ALA A 106 2.64 -11.93 9.31
CA ALA A 106 3.83 -12.75 9.56
C ALA A 106 4.26 -12.67 11.04
N LEU A 107 4.24 -11.49 11.66
CA LEU A 107 4.50 -11.32 13.09
C LEU A 107 3.47 -12.08 13.95
N CYS A 108 2.18 -12.04 13.61
CA CYS A 108 1.15 -12.80 14.30
C CYS A 108 1.42 -14.31 14.22
N MET A 109 1.81 -14.82 13.06
CA MET A 109 2.16 -16.23 12.89
C MET A 109 3.40 -16.62 13.72
N LYS A 110 4.44 -15.77 13.74
CA LYS A 110 5.62 -15.99 14.59
C LYS A 110 5.27 -16.03 16.09
N MET A 111 4.36 -15.15 16.55
CA MET A 111 3.90 -15.18 17.94
C MET A 111 3.05 -16.42 18.24
N LYS A 112 2.24 -16.88 17.28
CA LYS A 112 1.50 -18.15 17.38
C LYS A 112 2.45 -19.33 17.48
N GLU A 113 3.47 -19.45 16.64
CA GLU A 113 4.48 -20.52 16.66
C GLU A 113 5.24 -20.60 17.99
N ARG A 114 5.44 -19.46 18.65
CA ARG A 114 6.04 -19.36 19.99
C ARG A 114 5.06 -19.66 21.13
N GLY A 115 3.79 -19.94 20.83
CA GLY A 115 2.75 -20.17 21.83
C GLY A 115 2.33 -18.91 22.62
N LEU A 116 2.71 -17.71 22.14
CA LEU A 116 2.35 -16.43 22.76
C LEU A 116 1.00 -15.89 22.28
N LEU A 117 0.53 -16.32 21.12
CA LEU A 117 -0.72 -15.89 20.51
C LEU A 117 -1.55 -17.10 20.07
N ASN A 118 -2.81 -17.15 20.52
CA ASN A 118 -3.80 -18.09 20.00
C ASN A 118 -4.72 -17.36 19.02
N LEU A 119 -4.71 -17.77 17.74
CA LEU A 119 -5.51 -17.12 16.71
C LEU A 119 -7.03 -17.29 16.93
N ASP A 120 -7.45 -18.31 17.62
CA ASP A 120 -8.86 -18.62 17.86
C ASP A 120 -9.38 -18.08 19.20
N ALA A 121 -8.50 -17.46 20.01
CA ALA A 121 -8.89 -16.77 21.23
C ALA A 121 -9.60 -15.45 20.92
N ALA A 122 -10.47 -15.01 21.83
CA ALA A 122 -11.17 -13.73 21.72
C ALA A 122 -10.18 -12.56 21.82
N ILE A 123 -10.42 -11.50 21.05
CA ILE A 123 -9.57 -10.30 21.11
C ILE A 123 -9.59 -9.62 22.48
N THR A 124 -10.63 -9.87 23.28
CA THR A 124 -10.73 -9.39 24.66
C THR A 124 -9.67 -9.94 25.59
N ASP A 125 -9.07 -11.09 25.26
CA ASP A 125 -8.00 -11.70 26.05
C ASP A 125 -6.68 -10.93 25.95
N TYR A 126 -6.55 -10.10 24.91
CA TYR A 126 -5.32 -9.39 24.59
C TYR A 126 -5.47 -7.86 24.65
N LEU A 127 -6.61 -7.33 24.20
CA LEU A 127 -6.81 -5.88 24.12
C LEU A 127 -7.06 -5.23 25.48
N PRO A 128 -6.60 -3.97 25.68
CA PRO A 128 -6.96 -3.18 26.84
C PRO A 128 -8.49 -3.07 27.00
N ALA A 129 -8.96 -3.13 28.27
CA ALA A 129 -10.39 -3.16 28.57
C ALA A 129 -11.14 -1.87 28.16
N ASP A 130 -10.46 -0.73 28.13
CA ASP A 130 -11.01 0.55 27.67
C ASP A 130 -11.24 0.59 26.16
N ILE A 131 -10.48 -0.19 25.39
CA ILE A 131 -10.69 -0.39 23.95
C ILE A 131 -11.75 -1.48 23.72
N SER A 132 -11.53 -2.69 24.27
CA SER A 132 -12.36 -3.85 23.96
C SER A 132 -13.84 -3.67 24.35
N ARG A 133 -14.15 -2.96 25.45
CA ARG A 133 -15.54 -2.67 25.88
C ARG A 133 -16.30 -1.74 24.92
N ARG A 134 -15.59 -0.95 24.12
CA ARG A 134 -16.16 -0.02 23.13
C ARG A 134 -16.27 -0.61 21.73
N LEU A 135 -15.77 -1.83 21.53
CA LEU A 135 -15.95 -2.59 20.29
C LEU A 135 -17.14 -3.54 20.45
N SER A 136 -18.14 -3.37 19.59
CA SER A 136 -19.34 -4.20 19.65
C SER A 136 -18.99 -5.67 19.55
N ARG A 137 -19.51 -6.48 20.49
CA ARG A 137 -19.33 -7.94 20.53
C ARG A 137 -17.88 -8.41 20.45
N SER A 138 -16.95 -7.66 21.02
CA SER A 138 -15.52 -7.97 21.01
C SER A 138 -15.16 -9.35 21.57
N GLN A 139 -15.98 -9.89 22.49
CA GLN A 139 -15.84 -11.24 23.04
C GLN A 139 -16.13 -12.35 22.02
N ASP A 140 -16.84 -12.06 20.92
CA ASP A 140 -17.19 -13.01 19.86
C ASP A 140 -16.23 -12.93 18.66
N ILE A 141 -15.29 -12.00 18.70
CA ILE A 141 -14.31 -11.78 17.63
C ILE A 141 -13.00 -12.44 18.02
N SER A 142 -12.48 -13.35 17.17
CA SER A 142 -11.17 -13.94 17.37
C SER A 142 -10.07 -13.16 16.66
N VAL A 143 -8.80 -13.42 17.03
CA VAL A 143 -7.62 -12.86 16.34
C VAL A 143 -7.60 -13.27 14.85
N ARG A 144 -7.99 -14.50 14.54
CA ARG A 144 -8.13 -15.01 13.17
C ARG A 144 -9.11 -14.16 12.35
N MET A 145 -10.24 -13.78 12.95
CA MET A 145 -11.23 -12.93 12.28
C MET A 145 -10.73 -11.51 12.02
N LEU A 146 -9.77 -11.01 12.81
CA LEU A 146 -9.06 -9.77 12.46
C LEU A 146 -8.13 -9.97 11.27
N LEU A 147 -7.34 -11.06 11.26
CA LEU A 147 -6.36 -11.36 10.21
C LEU A 147 -7.01 -11.52 8.83
N ASN A 148 -8.18 -12.16 8.75
CA ASN A 148 -8.87 -12.47 7.49
C ASN A 148 -10.07 -11.56 7.20
N HIS A 149 -10.24 -10.47 7.96
CA HIS A 149 -11.31 -9.49 7.76
C HIS A 149 -12.75 -10.02 7.92
N SER A 150 -12.96 -11.11 8.68
CA SER A 150 -14.30 -11.62 9.01
C SER A 150 -14.84 -11.17 10.38
N SER A 151 -14.23 -10.16 10.98
CA SER A 151 -14.63 -9.66 12.32
C SER A 151 -15.97 -8.93 12.36
N GLY A 152 -16.45 -8.39 11.23
CA GLY A 152 -17.59 -7.49 11.15
C GLY A 152 -17.32 -6.06 11.65
N LEU A 153 -16.13 -5.74 12.17
CA LEU A 153 -15.78 -4.39 12.61
C LEU A 153 -15.76 -3.39 11.45
N PRO A 154 -16.41 -2.21 11.60
CA PRO A 154 -16.35 -1.17 10.59
C PRO A 154 -14.91 -0.72 10.31
N ASN A 155 -14.65 -0.30 9.08
CA ASN A 155 -13.38 0.30 8.71
C ASN A 155 -13.40 1.81 9.01
N PHE A 156 -12.59 2.26 9.97
CA PHE A 156 -12.57 3.67 10.37
C PHE A 156 -12.15 4.60 9.24
N THR A 157 -11.28 4.15 8.32
CA THR A 157 -10.73 5.00 7.25
C THR A 157 -11.75 5.42 6.19
N ILE A 158 -12.90 4.74 6.11
CA ILE A 158 -13.99 5.08 5.19
C ILE A 158 -15.18 5.75 5.87
N THR A 159 -15.07 6.07 7.17
CA THR A 159 -16.12 6.83 7.86
C THR A 159 -16.10 8.29 7.45
N ASN A 160 -17.30 8.91 7.36
CA ASN A 160 -17.39 10.33 7.03
C ASN A 160 -16.59 11.22 8.01
N GLY A 161 -16.59 10.88 9.30
CA GLY A 161 -15.86 11.63 10.32
C GLY A 161 -14.35 11.61 10.08
N TYR A 162 -13.77 10.44 9.79
CA TYR A 162 -12.36 10.32 9.46
C TYR A 162 -12.01 11.13 8.20
N PHE A 163 -12.81 10.98 7.14
CA PHE A 163 -12.57 11.64 5.87
C PHE A 163 -12.63 13.18 6.00
N LEU A 164 -13.62 13.69 6.71
CA LEU A 164 -13.74 15.15 6.98
C LEU A 164 -12.57 15.67 7.80
N THR A 165 -12.07 14.89 8.77
CA THR A 165 -10.89 15.28 9.56
C THR A 165 -9.65 15.40 8.67
N GLN A 166 -9.43 14.45 7.77
CA GLN A 166 -8.31 14.50 6.82
C GLN A 166 -8.41 15.69 5.87
N LEU A 167 -9.62 16.03 5.39
CA LEU A 167 -9.83 17.19 4.51
C LEU A 167 -9.63 18.52 5.24
N ASN A 168 -10.06 18.62 6.50
CA ASN A 168 -9.96 19.85 7.29
C ASN A 168 -8.55 20.10 7.84
N ALA A 169 -7.77 19.04 8.06
CA ALA A 169 -6.41 19.15 8.59
C ALA A 169 -5.44 18.20 7.84
N PRO A 170 -5.22 18.43 6.53
CA PRO A 170 -4.48 17.51 5.66
C PRO A 170 -3.00 17.34 6.04
N PHE A 171 -2.46 18.27 6.83
CA PHE A 171 -1.07 18.24 7.27
C PHE A 171 -0.88 17.83 8.74
N ALA A 172 -1.97 17.48 9.43
CA ALA A 172 -1.89 16.96 10.78
C ALA A 172 -1.39 15.51 10.75
N GLN A 173 -0.66 15.14 11.79
CA GLN A 173 -0.38 13.73 12.12
C GLN A 173 -1.37 13.32 13.21
N PRO A 174 -2.47 12.63 12.86
CA PRO A 174 -3.40 12.17 13.88
C PRO A 174 -2.75 11.10 14.76
N ASP A 175 -3.09 11.08 16.04
CA ASP A 175 -2.78 9.95 16.90
C ASP A 175 -3.45 8.69 16.32
N PRO A 176 -2.69 7.64 15.96
CA PRO A 176 -3.26 6.45 15.37
C PRO A 176 -4.36 5.81 16.22
N LEU A 177 -4.18 5.71 17.54
CA LEU A 177 -5.15 5.07 18.43
C LEU A 177 -6.41 5.91 18.61
N ALA A 178 -6.30 7.24 18.60
CA ALA A 178 -7.46 8.13 18.65
C ALA A 178 -8.41 7.90 17.46
N GLN A 179 -7.93 7.35 16.35
CA GLN A 179 -8.75 7.03 15.18
C GLN A 179 -9.76 5.90 15.43
N LEU A 180 -9.53 5.04 16.42
CA LEU A 180 -10.52 4.04 16.83
C LEU A 180 -11.83 4.68 17.31
N ALA A 181 -11.81 5.93 17.76
CA ALA A 181 -13.02 6.66 18.16
C ALA A 181 -14.08 6.75 17.04
N TYR A 182 -13.68 6.67 15.77
CA TYR A 182 -14.63 6.68 14.65
C TYR A 182 -15.51 5.42 14.57
N ILE A 183 -15.10 4.32 15.23
CA ILE A 183 -15.85 3.05 15.20
C ILE A 183 -16.29 2.59 16.59
N TYR A 184 -15.91 3.28 17.65
CA TYR A 184 -16.37 2.95 18.99
C TYR A 184 -17.89 3.02 19.09
N ASP A 185 -18.46 2.07 19.81
CA ASP A 185 -19.90 1.95 20.08
C ASP A 185 -20.76 1.83 18.80
N LYS A 186 -20.13 1.50 17.65
CA LYS A 186 -20.83 1.22 16.39
C LYS A 186 -21.23 -0.24 16.28
N PRO A 187 -22.37 -0.56 15.66
CA PRO A 187 -22.74 -1.94 15.40
C PRO A 187 -21.75 -2.60 14.44
N LEU A 188 -21.63 -3.92 14.54
CA LEU A 188 -20.94 -4.71 13.52
C LEU A 188 -21.69 -4.63 12.19
N LEU A 189 -20.97 -4.80 11.07
CA LEU A 189 -21.54 -4.85 9.73
C LEU A 189 -22.25 -6.20 9.47
N PHE A 190 -21.79 -7.25 10.14
CA PHE A 190 -22.33 -8.62 10.11
C PHE A 190 -21.86 -9.39 11.35
N ASP A 191 -22.43 -10.56 11.59
CA ASP A 191 -22.02 -11.42 12.69
C ASP A 191 -20.58 -11.93 12.51
N PRO A 192 -19.73 -11.93 13.56
CA PRO A 192 -18.35 -12.37 13.47
C PRO A 192 -18.22 -13.76 12.82
N GLY A 193 -17.33 -13.88 11.85
CA GLY A 193 -17.05 -15.12 11.13
C GLY A 193 -18.05 -15.47 10.01
N THR A 194 -19.11 -14.69 9.78
CA THR A 194 -20.17 -15.06 8.82
C THR A 194 -20.00 -14.43 7.44
N ASP A 195 -19.16 -13.40 7.32
CA ASP A 195 -18.98 -12.65 6.06
C ASP A 195 -17.59 -12.01 6.03
N PHE A 196 -17.24 -11.36 4.96
CA PHE A 196 -15.98 -10.65 4.69
C PHE A 196 -16.21 -9.15 4.48
N PHE A 197 -15.40 -8.32 5.14
CA PHE A 197 -15.30 -6.88 4.86
C PHE A 197 -13.93 -6.36 5.23
N TYR A 198 -13.16 -5.94 4.21
CA TYR A 198 -11.81 -5.40 4.42
C TYR A 198 -11.81 -4.18 5.35
N SER A 199 -11.10 -4.25 6.46
CA SER A 199 -11.10 -3.22 7.50
C SER A 199 -9.69 -2.93 8.04
N ASN A 200 -9.22 -1.71 7.91
CA ASN A 200 -7.98 -1.25 8.51
C ASN A 200 -8.02 -1.30 10.04
N THR A 201 -9.21 -1.18 10.62
CA THR A 201 -9.43 -1.36 12.07
C THR A 201 -8.84 -2.67 12.58
N ASN A 202 -9.03 -3.76 11.84
CA ASN A 202 -8.56 -5.08 12.22
C ASN A 202 -7.04 -5.10 12.45
N TYR A 203 -6.29 -4.54 11.53
CA TYR A 203 -4.82 -4.55 11.59
C TYR A 203 -4.24 -3.54 12.57
N MET A 204 -4.95 -2.47 12.88
CA MET A 204 -4.62 -1.61 14.01
C MET A 204 -4.77 -2.36 15.34
N LEU A 205 -5.85 -3.15 15.50
CA LEU A 205 -6.05 -3.98 16.69
C LEU A 205 -5.01 -5.11 16.78
N LEU A 206 -4.63 -5.73 15.65
CA LEU A 206 -3.56 -6.74 15.60
C LEU A 206 -2.22 -6.17 16.07
N GLN A 207 -1.88 -4.93 15.71
CA GLN A 207 -0.71 -4.28 16.28
C GLN A 207 -0.74 -4.23 17.80
N LEU A 208 -1.85 -3.76 18.39
CA LEU A 208 -1.99 -3.70 19.86
C LEU A 208 -1.89 -5.08 20.52
N ILE A 209 -2.45 -6.10 19.87
CA ILE A 209 -2.35 -7.48 20.33
C ILE A 209 -0.89 -7.95 20.30
N LEU A 210 -0.17 -7.71 19.19
CA LEU A 210 1.25 -8.04 19.07
C LEU A 210 2.10 -7.34 20.13
N GLU A 211 1.88 -6.07 20.38
CA GLU A 211 2.58 -5.32 21.42
C GLU A 211 2.29 -5.87 22.81
N LYS A 212 1.05 -6.28 23.08
CA LYS A 212 0.64 -6.88 24.34
C LYS A 212 1.31 -8.23 24.58
N VAL A 213 1.30 -9.13 23.60
CA VAL A 213 1.81 -10.51 23.80
C VAL A 213 3.33 -10.59 23.78
N SER A 214 3.99 -9.65 23.08
CA SER A 214 5.46 -9.61 22.99
C SER A 214 6.13 -8.74 24.06
N GLY A 215 5.40 -7.78 24.62
CA GLY A 215 5.98 -6.71 25.47
C GLY A 215 6.88 -5.73 24.73
N ARG A 216 6.86 -5.73 23.38
CA ARG A 216 7.68 -4.88 22.51
C ARG A 216 6.79 -4.07 21.58
N SER A 217 7.23 -2.88 21.18
CA SER A 217 6.51 -2.09 20.17
C SER A 217 6.46 -2.82 18.82
N TRP A 218 5.43 -2.55 18.01
CA TRP A 218 5.34 -3.11 16.66
C TRP A 218 6.55 -2.73 15.81
N ASN A 219 7.06 -1.51 15.97
CA ASN A 219 8.30 -1.07 15.34
C ASN A 219 9.48 -2.00 15.69
N THR A 220 9.71 -2.23 16.99
CA THR A 220 10.77 -3.14 17.45
C THR A 220 10.57 -4.55 16.88
N LEU A 221 9.33 -5.06 16.87
CA LEU A 221 9.03 -6.39 16.34
C LEU A 221 9.35 -6.51 14.86
N VAL A 222 8.92 -5.55 14.03
CA VAL A 222 9.17 -5.64 12.58
C VAL A 222 10.67 -5.57 12.28
N HIS A 223 11.42 -4.75 13.03
CA HIS A 223 12.88 -4.68 12.91
C HIS A 223 13.57 -5.98 13.30
N GLU A 224 13.37 -6.45 14.52
CA GLU A 224 14.09 -7.60 15.08
C GLU A 224 13.66 -8.95 14.47
N GLU A 225 12.40 -9.07 14.05
CA GLU A 225 11.85 -10.33 13.58
C GLU A 225 11.82 -10.47 12.06
N ILE A 226 11.93 -9.38 11.31
CA ILE A 226 11.80 -9.38 9.85
C ILE A 226 12.95 -8.62 9.19
N ILE A 227 13.12 -7.32 9.47
CA ILE A 227 14.04 -6.46 8.72
C ILE A 227 15.49 -6.91 8.91
N GLU A 228 15.94 -7.01 10.15
CA GLU A 228 17.33 -7.39 10.47
C GLU A 228 17.67 -8.83 10.04
N PRO A 229 16.85 -9.85 10.37
CA PRO A 229 17.16 -11.23 9.99
C PRO A 229 17.23 -11.45 8.47
N LEU A 230 16.48 -10.68 7.68
CA LEU A 230 16.47 -10.78 6.22
C LEU A 230 17.44 -9.81 5.54
N GLY A 231 18.11 -8.92 6.29
CA GLY A 231 19.01 -7.91 5.74
C GLY A 231 18.31 -6.89 4.84
N LEU A 232 17.06 -6.51 5.15
CA LEU A 232 16.26 -5.56 4.36
C LEU A 232 16.72 -4.12 4.64
N THR A 233 17.86 -3.74 4.08
CA THR A 233 18.52 -2.48 4.40
C THR A 233 17.82 -1.24 3.88
N HIS A 234 16.81 -1.41 3.02
CA HIS A 234 16.01 -0.34 2.42
C HIS A 234 14.52 -0.47 2.81
N THR A 235 14.25 -1.03 3.99
CA THR A 235 12.91 -1.08 4.58
C THR A 235 12.89 -0.27 5.87
N TYR A 236 11.95 0.66 5.98
CA TYR A 236 11.94 1.70 7.00
C TYR A 236 10.60 1.78 7.73
N TYR A 237 10.66 1.91 9.05
CA TYR A 237 9.53 2.25 9.92
C TYR A 237 10.04 2.63 11.33
N PRO A 238 9.55 3.71 11.95
CA PRO A 238 8.82 4.81 11.30
C PRO A 238 9.71 5.59 10.34
N VAL A 239 9.11 6.31 9.40
CA VAL A 239 9.85 7.21 8.50
C VAL A 239 9.84 8.61 9.09
N SER A 240 11.02 9.18 9.33
CA SER A 240 11.16 10.55 9.83
C SER A 240 11.07 11.59 8.70
N ASP A 241 10.91 12.88 9.06
CA ASP A 241 10.90 13.97 8.09
C ASP A 241 12.25 14.11 7.36
N GLU A 242 13.37 13.84 8.03
CA GLU A 242 14.70 13.82 7.41
C GLU A 242 14.81 12.66 6.41
N GLN A 243 14.24 11.51 6.72
CA GLN A 243 14.22 10.36 5.83
C GLN A 243 13.33 10.59 4.61
N LEU A 244 12.23 11.34 4.72
CA LEU A 244 11.44 11.73 3.55
C LEU A 244 12.27 12.45 2.48
N VAL A 245 13.26 13.23 2.90
CA VAL A 245 14.16 13.95 1.99
C VAL A 245 15.29 13.06 1.47
N SER A 246 15.86 12.21 2.32
CA SER A 246 17.09 11.46 2.02
C SER A 246 16.86 10.10 1.32
N LEU A 247 15.67 9.50 1.45
CA LEU A 247 15.40 8.14 0.96
C LEU A 247 14.88 8.07 -0.48
N GLY A 248 14.80 9.18 -1.21
CA GLY A 248 14.45 9.16 -2.63
C GLY A 248 12.99 8.85 -2.92
N PHE A 249 12.06 9.32 -2.08
CA PHE A 249 10.64 9.22 -2.40
C PHE A 249 10.27 10.09 -3.62
N PRO A 250 9.35 9.64 -4.48
CA PRO A 250 8.79 10.50 -5.51
C PRO A 250 7.84 11.54 -4.92
N ASN A 251 7.50 12.55 -5.69
CA ASN A 251 6.31 13.33 -5.45
C ASN A 251 5.06 12.48 -5.75
N TYR A 252 3.98 12.75 -5.03
CA TYR A 252 2.72 12.03 -5.13
C TYR A 252 1.64 12.94 -5.69
N TYR A 253 0.80 12.38 -6.58
CA TYR A 253 -0.14 13.15 -7.38
C TYR A 253 -1.57 12.64 -7.24
N PHE A 254 -2.51 13.57 -7.22
CA PHE A 254 -3.90 13.32 -6.92
C PHE A 254 -4.82 14.11 -7.85
N GLU A 255 -5.80 13.46 -8.47
CA GLU A 255 -6.85 14.10 -9.24
C GLU A 255 -7.98 14.57 -8.31
N ARG A 256 -7.82 15.76 -7.72
CA ARG A 256 -8.70 16.25 -6.67
C ARG A 256 -10.11 16.59 -7.13
N PHE A 257 -10.26 17.09 -8.34
CA PHE A 257 -11.51 17.67 -8.83
C PHE A 257 -12.17 16.88 -9.96
N ASN A 258 -11.73 15.68 -10.23
CA ASN A 258 -12.24 14.83 -11.33
C ASN A 258 -12.29 15.56 -12.68
N ASN A 259 -11.25 16.34 -12.97
CA ASN A 259 -11.11 17.18 -14.17
C ASN A 259 -9.96 16.73 -15.08
N GLY A 260 -9.37 15.58 -14.82
CA GLY A 260 -8.23 15.05 -15.57
C GLY A 260 -6.89 15.71 -15.23
N GLN A 261 -6.82 16.58 -14.21
CA GLN A 261 -5.60 17.26 -13.80
C GLN A 261 -5.07 16.68 -12.48
N LEU A 262 -3.79 16.36 -12.47
CA LEU A 262 -3.09 15.92 -11.27
C LEU A 262 -2.58 17.14 -10.49
N GLU A 263 -2.83 17.14 -9.17
CA GLU A 263 -2.24 18.08 -8.22
C GLU A 263 -1.18 17.36 -7.40
N ASN A 264 -0.06 18.04 -7.11
CA ASN A 264 0.92 17.53 -6.17
C ASN A 264 0.32 17.49 -4.75
N CYS A 265 0.23 16.31 -4.19
CA CYS A 265 -0.28 16.10 -2.82
C CYS A 265 0.79 15.55 -1.87
N THR A 266 2.07 15.59 -2.25
CA THR A 266 3.19 14.93 -1.56
C THR A 266 3.19 15.18 -0.06
N ARG A 267 3.04 16.44 0.37
CA ARG A 267 3.04 16.77 1.79
C ARG A 267 1.86 16.16 2.55
N TRP A 268 0.67 16.23 1.98
CA TRP A 268 -0.53 15.61 2.57
C TRP A 268 -0.38 14.09 2.61
N HIS A 269 0.02 13.51 1.48
CA HIS A 269 0.27 12.09 1.34
C HIS A 269 1.26 11.57 2.40
N ASN A 270 2.44 12.20 2.52
CA ASN A 270 3.48 11.76 3.44
C ASN A 270 3.02 11.86 4.91
N ARG A 271 2.32 12.94 5.29
CA ARG A 271 1.76 13.05 6.65
C ARG A 271 0.75 11.96 6.96
N LEU A 272 -0.10 11.65 6.00
CA LEU A 272 -1.05 10.54 6.13
C LEU A 272 -0.30 9.20 6.25
N ALA A 273 0.63 8.92 5.34
CA ALA A 273 1.38 7.66 5.33
C ALA A 273 2.20 7.44 6.62
N GLN A 274 2.85 8.50 7.16
CA GLN A 274 3.55 8.46 8.44
C GLN A 274 2.62 8.15 9.64
N SER A 275 1.32 8.45 9.54
CA SER A 275 0.33 8.16 10.59
C SER A 275 -0.24 6.74 10.54
N LEU A 276 0.06 5.98 9.51
CA LEU A 276 -0.41 4.59 9.39
C LEU A 276 0.44 3.70 10.30
N VAL A 277 -0.24 2.81 11.01
CA VAL A 277 0.38 1.84 11.92
C VAL A 277 0.02 0.42 11.46
N GLY A 278 0.47 -0.62 12.02
CA GLY A 278 0.18 -2.03 11.72
C GLY A 278 -0.53 -2.46 10.42
N TYR A 279 -1.35 -1.58 9.86
CA TYR A 279 -2.08 -1.76 8.60
C TYR A 279 -1.47 -1.02 7.40
N GLY A 280 -0.39 -0.21 7.64
CA GLY A 280 0.28 0.64 6.66
C GLY A 280 1.55 1.26 7.23
N GLY A 281 2.14 2.26 6.56
CA GLY A 281 3.24 3.07 7.11
C GLY A 281 4.64 2.52 6.94
N LEU A 282 4.85 1.27 6.51
CA LEU A 282 6.15 0.81 6.04
C LEU A 282 6.50 1.49 4.72
N ALA A 283 7.78 1.78 4.56
CA ALA A 283 8.35 2.22 3.30
C ALA A 283 9.53 1.33 2.93
N ALA A 284 9.68 1.00 1.65
CA ALA A 284 10.79 0.19 1.17
C ALA A 284 11.07 0.43 -0.31
N ASN A 285 12.23 -0.01 -0.77
CA ASN A 285 12.41 -0.23 -2.19
C ASN A 285 11.77 -1.56 -2.62
N GLY A 286 11.50 -1.71 -3.91
CA GLY A 286 10.80 -2.91 -4.39
C GLY A 286 11.62 -4.19 -4.30
N ALA A 287 12.96 -4.12 -4.23
CA ALA A 287 13.81 -5.29 -4.04
C ALA A 287 13.60 -5.90 -2.64
N ASP A 288 13.62 -5.08 -1.60
CA ASP A 288 13.38 -5.54 -0.22
C ASP A 288 11.98 -6.15 -0.07
N VAL A 289 10.97 -5.56 -0.73
CA VAL A 289 9.61 -6.13 -0.73
C VAL A 289 9.58 -7.52 -1.34
N ILE A 290 10.25 -7.72 -2.47
CA ILE A 290 10.34 -9.03 -3.13
C ILE A 290 11.12 -10.03 -2.26
N LEU A 291 12.23 -9.61 -1.63
CA LEU A 291 13.01 -10.46 -0.73
C LEU A 291 12.19 -10.88 0.50
N PHE A 292 11.43 -9.96 1.09
CA PHE A 292 10.51 -10.29 2.18
C PHE A 292 9.46 -11.33 1.75
N TYR A 293 8.80 -11.12 0.61
CA TYR A 293 7.80 -12.05 0.09
C TYR A 293 8.42 -13.43 -0.23
N GLN A 294 9.60 -13.43 -0.82
CA GLN A 294 10.31 -14.67 -1.08
C GLN A 294 10.61 -15.42 0.23
N ALA A 295 11.16 -14.74 1.21
CA ALA A 295 11.46 -15.35 2.52
C ALA A 295 10.20 -15.89 3.21
N LEU A 296 9.07 -15.18 3.11
CA LEU A 296 7.79 -15.62 3.64
C LEU A 296 7.29 -16.89 2.92
N LEU A 297 7.27 -16.86 1.59
CA LEU A 297 6.74 -17.97 0.77
C LEU A 297 7.65 -19.21 0.74
N ASP A 298 8.95 -19.03 0.95
CA ASP A 298 9.94 -20.10 1.08
C ASP A 298 9.99 -20.71 2.50
N GLY A 299 9.15 -20.21 3.44
CA GLY A 299 9.08 -20.74 4.80
C GLY A 299 10.26 -20.32 5.71
N LEU A 300 10.98 -19.25 5.35
CA LEU A 300 12.10 -18.75 6.18
C LEU A 300 11.65 -17.88 7.34
N LEU A 301 10.46 -17.29 7.24
CA LEU A 301 9.90 -16.41 8.29
C LEU A 301 8.90 -17.13 9.20
N VAL A 302 8.11 -18.02 8.65
CA VAL A 302 7.08 -18.80 9.33
C VAL A 302 7.18 -20.25 8.88
N THR A 303 6.65 -21.19 9.69
CA THR A 303 6.67 -22.62 9.30
C THR A 303 5.75 -22.87 8.09
N PRO A 304 5.96 -23.97 7.35
CA PRO A 304 5.08 -24.37 6.25
C PRO A 304 3.62 -24.48 6.66
N GLU A 305 3.36 -25.03 7.86
CA GLU A 305 2.00 -25.16 8.42
C GLU A 305 1.35 -23.78 8.65
N SER A 306 2.13 -22.82 9.16
CA SER A 306 1.67 -21.44 9.35
C SER A 306 1.41 -20.75 8.00
N LEU A 307 2.25 -20.98 7.00
CA LEU A 307 2.05 -20.45 5.66
C LEU A 307 0.81 -21.03 4.99
N ASP A 308 0.54 -22.33 5.15
CA ASP A 308 -0.69 -22.96 4.65
C ASP A 308 -1.93 -22.37 5.34
N GLU A 309 -1.84 -22.09 6.64
CA GLU A 309 -2.90 -21.41 7.37
C GLU A 309 -3.12 -19.97 6.88
N MET A 310 -2.04 -19.25 6.51
CA MET A 310 -2.14 -17.92 5.89
C MET A 310 -2.85 -17.95 4.52
N ARG A 311 -2.84 -19.10 3.85
CA ARG A 311 -3.52 -19.33 2.55
C ARG A 311 -4.92 -19.93 2.70
N ALA A 312 -5.50 -19.96 3.89
CA ALA A 312 -6.90 -20.34 4.09
C ALA A 312 -7.83 -19.22 3.61
N TRP A 313 -8.16 -19.26 2.31
CA TRP A 313 -8.86 -18.18 1.63
C TRP A 313 -10.31 -18.07 2.05
N ILE A 314 -10.76 -16.85 2.32
CA ILE A 314 -12.18 -16.45 2.38
C ILE A 314 -12.50 -15.75 1.07
N GLN A 315 -13.62 -16.12 0.46
CA GLN A 315 -14.03 -15.58 -0.82
C GLN A 315 -14.41 -14.09 -0.71
N GLY A 316 -13.88 -13.28 -1.61
CA GLY A 316 -14.31 -11.89 -1.81
C GLY A 316 -15.77 -11.81 -2.24
N LYS A 317 -16.44 -10.69 -1.93
CA LYS A 317 -17.87 -10.50 -2.21
C LYS A 317 -18.18 -10.27 -3.67
N THR A 318 -17.23 -9.81 -4.44
CA THR A 318 -17.40 -9.46 -5.84
C THR A 318 -16.33 -10.12 -6.70
N SER A 319 -16.59 -10.25 -8.00
CA SER A 319 -15.58 -10.78 -8.94
C SER A 319 -14.34 -9.90 -9.10
N THR A 320 -14.34 -8.72 -8.50
CA THR A 320 -13.24 -7.76 -8.54
C THR A 320 -12.46 -7.67 -7.22
N GLU A 321 -13.00 -8.24 -6.13
CA GLU A 321 -12.30 -8.36 -4.86
C GLU A 321 -11.52 -9.66 -4.83
N PRO A 322 -10.24 -9.63 -4.40
CA PRO A 322 -9.47 -10.85 -4.22
C PRO A 322 -10.05 -11.70 -3.08
N ASP A 323 -9.85 -13.01 -3.14
CA ASP A 323 -10.01 -13.84 -1.97
C ASP A 323 -8.92 -13.48 -0.96
N TYR A 324 -9.21 -13.57 0.33
CA TYR A 324 -8.32 -13.10 1.39
C TYR A 324 -8.01 -14.20 2.41
N GLY A 325 -6.73 -14.38 2.69
CA GLY A 325 -6.25 -15.28 3.73
C GLY A 325 -5.90 -14.54 5.02
N LEU A 326 -4.88 -15.01 5.75
CA LEU A 326 -4.36 -14.29 6.90
C LEU A 326 -3.27 -13.30 6.43
N GLY A 327 -3.69 -12.14 5.95
CA GLY A 327 -2.82 -11.08 5.47
C GLY A 327 -2.33 -11.23 4.03
N LEU A 328 -2.81 -12.22 3.31
CA LEU A 328 -2.49 -12.44 1.89
C LEU A 328 -3.74 -12.30 1.04
N GLU A 329 -3.58 -11.79 -0.16
CA GLU A 329 -4.61 -11.71 -1.20
C GLU A 329 -4.33 -12.78 -2.26
N TYR A 330 -5.41 -13.40 -2.76
CA TYR A 330 -5.38 -14.37 -3.86
C TYR A 330 -6.07 -13.78 -5.07
N TYR A 331 -5.42 -13.89 -6.22
CA TYR A 331 -5.94 -13.38 -7.49
C TYR A 331 -5.84 -14.43 -8.59
N GLU A 332 -6.77 -14.38 -9.53
CA GLU A 332 -6.67 -15.05 -10.82
C GLU A 332 -6.75 -14.02 -11.96
N TYR A 333 -5.63 -13.37 -12.25
CA TYR A 333 -5.56 -12.45 -13.40
C TYR A 333 -5.75 -13.15 -14.75
N LEU A 334 -5.41 -14.44 -14.80
CA LEU A 334 -5.75 -15.36 -15.87
C LEU A 334 -6.37 -16.61 -15.26
N LYS A 335 -7.46 -17.07 -15.86
CA LYS A 335 -8.18 -18.26 -15.38
C LYS A 335 -7.26 -19.47 -15.24
N GLY A 336 -7.27 -20.10 -14.06
CA GLY A 336 -6.44 -21.25 -13.76
C GLY A 336 -4.97 -20.93 -13.48
N THR A 337 -4.62 -19.65 -13.30
CA THR A 337 -3.28 -19.22 -12.88
C THR A 337 -3.37 -18.54 -11.53
N PRO A 338 -3.26 -19.28 -10.42
CA PRO A 338 -3.23 -18.72 -9.08
C PRO A 338 -2.08 -17.74 -8.89
N THR A 339 -2.33 -16.64 -8.22
CA THR A 339 -1.33 -15.66 -7.83
C THR A 339 -1.59 -15.18 -6.40
N TYR A 340 -0.52 -14.87 -5.66
CA TYR A 340 -0.61 -14.42 -4.28
C TYR A 340 0.08 -13.06 -4.15
N GLY A 341 -0.48 -12.20 -3.34
CA GLY A 341 0.12 -10.89 -3.17
C GLY A 341 -0.58 -10.03 -2.16
N HIS A 342 -0.43 -8.74 -2.32
CA HIS A 342 -1.21 -7.72 -1.65
C HIS A 342 -1.10 -6.40 -2.41
N GLU A 343 -2.22 -5.67 -2.48
CA GLU A 343 -2.21 -4.29 -2.94
C GLU A 343 -2.03 -3.31 -1.78
N GLY A 344 -1.57 -2.10 -2.12
CA GLY A 344 -1.52 -0.99 -1.19
C GLY A 344 -1.92 0.30 -1.87
N ASP A 345 -2.89 1.01 -1.28
CA ASP A 345 -3.40 2.26 -1.84
C ASP A 345 -3.47 3.38 -0.79
N CYS A 346 -3.15 4.59 -1.22
CA CYS A 346 -3.32 5.81 -0.46
C CYS A 346 -3.65 6.96 -1.42
N ILE A 347 -3.98 8.13 -0.87
CA ILE A 347 -4.05 9.36 -1.67
C ILE A 347 -2.70 9.57 -2.36
N GLY A 348 -2.70 9.66 -3.68
CA GLY A 348 -1.51 9.98 -4.47
C GLY A 348 -0.52 8.84 -4.73
N GLY A 349 -0.74 7.64 -4.20
CA GLY A 349 0.17 6.51 -4.44
C GLY A 349 -0.52 5.16 -4.40
N THR A 350 -0.04 4.21 -5.21
CA THR A 350 -0.47 2.80 -5.17
C THR A 350 0.72 1.88 -5.38
N THR A 351 0.70 0.73 -4.71
CA THR A 351 1.70 -0.33 -4.81
C THR A 351 1.03 -1.68 -4.96
N GLN A 352 1.76 -2.64 -5.53
CA GLN A 352 1.33 -4.03 -5.56
C GLN A 352 2.54 -4.95 -5.53
N ILE A 353 2.47 -6.01 -4.74
CA ILE A 353 3.35 -7.16 -4.83
C ILE A 353 2.55 -8.38 -5.26
N LEU A 354 3.08 -9.15 -6.19
CA LEU A 354 2.45 -10.37 -6.71
C LEU A 354 3.50 -11.46 -6.86
N TYR A 355 3.12 -12.69 -6.53
CA TYR A 355 3.86 -13.90 -6.84
C TYR A 355 3.03 -14.82 -7.72
N VAL A 356 3.63 -15.31 -8.81
CA VAL A 356 3.06 -16.26 -9.76
C VAL A 356 3.76 -17.62 -9.57
N PRO A 357 3.18 -18.57 -8.82
CA PRO A 357 3.83 -19.85 -8.49
C PRO A 357 4.24 -20.66 -9.72
N SER A 358 3.35 -20.73 -10.74
CA SER A 358 3.61 -21.50 -11.97
C SER A 358 4.82 -21.02 -12.76
N ARG A 359 5.31 -19.82 -12.48
CA ARG A 359 6.46 -19.18 -13.14
C ARG A 359 7.58 -18.81 -12.19
N GLN A 360 7.41 -19.05 -10.90
CA GLN A 360 8.32 -18.58 -9.84
C GLN A 360 8.69 -17.10 -10.01
N THR A 361 7.70 -16.27 -10.43
CA THR A 361 7.90 -14.87 -10.76
C THR A 361 7.30 -13.97 -9.70
N TYR A 362 8.11 -13.07 -9.16
CA TYR A 362 7.70 -11.96 -8.31
C TYR A 362 7.58 -10.71 -9.16
N LEU A 363 6.54 -9.92 -8.90
CA LEU A 363 6.29 -8.64 -9.54
C LEU A 363 5.99 -7.61 -8.46
N PHE A 364 6.77 -6.54 -8.40
CA PHE A 364 6.46 -5.35 -7.60
C PHE A 364 6.17 -4.17 -8.50
N ILE A 365 5.13 -3.41 -8.17
CA ILE A 365 4.71 -2.21 -8.90
C ILE A 365 4.53 -1.08 -7.89
N THR A 366 5.04 0.10 -8.18
CA THR A 366 4.70 1.34 -7.50
C THR A 366 4.41 2.44 -8.49
N ILE A 367 3.34 3.21 -8.24
CA ILE A 367 2.88 4.31 -9.08
C ILE A 367 2.67 5.51 -8.17
N ASN A 368 3.19 6.66 -8.54
CA ASN A 368 3.07 7.89 -7.77
C ASN A 368 1.80 8.70 -8.08
N ALA A 369 0.76 8.01 -8.50
CA ALA A 369 -0.62 8.51 -8.53
C ALA A 369 -1.51 7.46 -7.87
N GLY A 370 -2.27 7.86 -6.87
CA GLY A 370 -3.03 6.91 -6.05
C GLY A 370 -4.39 6.60 -6.62
N ARG A 371 -4.94 5.52 -6.07
CA ARG A 371 -6.34 5.19 -6.23
C ARG A 371 -7.18 6.28 -5.56
N GLN A 372 -8.03 6.89 -6.35
CA GLN A 372 -8.99 7.88 -5.92
C GLN A 372 -10.32 7.24 -5.58
N LEU A 373 -11.11 7.90 -4.77
CA LEU A 373 -12.50 7.52 -4.58
C LEU A 373 -13.29 7.61 -5.90
N TYR A 374 -12.88 8.54 -6.78
CA TYR A 374 -13.50 8.79 -8.09
C TYR A 374 -12.45 9.40 -9.03
N GLY A 375 -12.63 9.26 -10.35
CA GLY A 375 -11.82 9.96 -11.34
C GLY A 375 -11.16 9.05 -12.37
N GLN A 376 -10.64 9.65 -13.43
CA GLN A 376 -10.03 8.91 -14.55
C GLN A 376 -8.74 8.18 -14.14
N TYR A 377 -7.97 8.74 -13.21
CA TYR A 377 -6.72 8.15 -12.75
C TYR A 377 -6.90 6.87 -11.95
N LEU A 378 -8.04 6.69 -11.26
CA LEU A 378 -8.39 5.42 -10.65
C LEU A 378 -8.32 4.27 -11.66
N PHE A 379 -8.93 4.46 -12.83
CA PHE A 379 -8.93 3.43 -13.88
C PHE A 379 -7.56 3.29 -14.55
N ARG A 380 -6.85 4.41 -14.79
CA ARG A 380 -5.53 4.38 -15.46
C ARG A 380 -4.50 3.61 -14.65
N THR A 381 -4.40 3.85 -13.34
CA THR A 381 -3.45 3.14 -12.48
C THR A 381 -3.86 1.68 -12.27
N SER A 382 -5.16 1.39 -12.12
CA SER A 382 -5.67 0.02 -12.02
C SER A 382 -5.45 -0.76 -13.32
N ASP A 383 -5.73 -0.17 -14.49
CA ASP A 383 -5.51 -0.81 -15.80
C ASP A 383 -4.05 -1.18 -15.99
N LEU A 384 -3.10 -0.30 -15.59
CA LEU A 384 -1.67 -0.59 -15.67
C LEU A 384 -1.30 -1.79 -14.81
N LYS A 385 -1.73 -1.82 -13.54
CA LYS A 385 -1.50 -2.96 -12.64
C LYS A 385 -2.06 -4.25 -13.23
N ILE A 386 -3.31 -4.22 -13.70
CA ILE A 386 -3.98 -5.38 -14.29
C ILE A 386 -3.23 -5.87 -15.55
N ASP A 387 -2.82 -4.99 -16.46
CA ASP A 387 -2.10 -5.37 -17.67
C ASP A 387 -0.75 -6.03 -17.35
N LEU A 388 -0.01 -5.50 -16.37
CA LEU A 388 1.26 -6.06 -15.90
C LEU A 388 1.04 -7.43 -15.22
N CYS A 389 0.08 -7.52 -14.31
CA CYS A 389 -0.23 -8.78 -13.61
C CYS A 389 -0.69 -9.87 -14.58
N ARG A 390 -1.54 -9.52 -15.55
CA ARG A 390 -1.94 -10.46 -16.62
C ARG A 390 -0.77 -10.90 -17.48
N TYR A 391 0.15 -9.98 -17.80
CA TYR A 391 1.31 -10.31 -18.60
C TYR A 391 2.22 -11.32 -17.89
N VAL A 392 2.61 -11.06 -16.65
CA VAL A 392 3.49 -11.97 -15.89
C VAL A 392 2.83 -13.31 -15.54
N SER A 393 1.49 -13.38 -15.58
CA SER A 393 0.71 -14.60 -15.34
C SER A 393 0.53 -15.45 -16.61
N ARG A 394 0.93 -15.00 -17.80
CA ARG A 394 0.85 -15.81 -19.03
C ARG A 394 1.81 -17.00 -18.95
N PRO A 395 1.41 -18.16 -19.50
CA PRO A 395 2.28 -19.35 -19.55
C PRO A 395 3.57 -19.13 -20.36
#